data_feb00ef2d2d6d867b4839a46f3ce9b13
#
_entry.id   feb00ef2d2d6d867b4839a46f3ce9b13
#
_cell.length_a   1.000
_cell.length_b   1.000
_cell.length_c   1.000
_cell.angle_alpha   90.00
_cell.angle_beta   90.00
_cell.angle_gamma   90.00
#
_symmetry.space_group_name_H-M   'P 1'
#
loop_
_entity.id
_entity.type
_entity.pdbx_description
1 polymer ?
#
loop_
_entity_poly.entity_id
_entity_poly.type
_entity_poly.pdbx_seq_one_letter_code
_entity_poly.pdbx_strand_id
1 'polypeptide(L)'
;MGQKVNPIGLRLGINRTSDSRWYADSEDFGRLLHEDLKIQKHIKSKLGQAGISRIIIERPHKKCLVTIHTARPGLVIGKKGADIEGLRRQLAAMTTDEVRVNLVEIRKPELDATLVAEDIARQLERRGHFRRAMKRSIQNTMRLGAEGVKIMVSGRLGGAEIARTEQYSEGSVPLHTLRADIDYGTAEALTTYGIIGIKIWIYKGEIMEHDPMARDRRAETSGESRARSGNQRGPASGPQAGA
;
A
#
# COMPACT_ATOMS: atom_id res chain seq x y z
N MET A 1 -1.75 23.26 20.50
CA MET A 1 -2.17 22.79 19.17
C MET A 1 -3.05 21.56 19.37
N GLY A 2 -4.24 21.49 18.75
CA GLY A 2 -5.14 20.34 18.85
C GLY A 2 -4.60 19.10 18.12
N GLN A 3 -5.10 17.93 18.51
CA GLN A 3 -4.80 16.67 17.82
C GLN A 3 -5.33 16.70 16.38
N LYS A 4 -4.59 16.07 15.48
CA LYS A 4 -4.99 15.92 14.07
C LYS A 4 -5.67 14.58 13.86
N VAL A 5 -6.86 14.61 13.25
CA VAL A 5 -7.59 13.40 12.88
C VAL A 5 -6.87 12.69 11.74
N ASN A 6 -6.91 11.35 11.74
CA ASN A 6 -6.40 10.55 10.62
C ASN A 6 -7.24 10.82 9.37
N PRO A 7 -6.64 11.24 8.24
CA PRO A 7 -7.37 11.58 7.03
C PRO A 7 -8.16 10.43 6.43
N ILE A 8 -7.67 9.19 6.58
CA ILE A 8 -8.36 7.99 6.14
C ILE A 8 -9.59 7.75 7.02
N GLY A 9 -9.42 7.80 8.35
CA GLY A 9 -10.51 7.61 9.29
C GLY A 9 -11.63 8.64 9.15
N LEU A 10 -11.30 9.91 8.86
CA LEU A 10 -12.29 10.96 8.62
C LEU A 10 -13.17 10.69 7.39
N ARG A 11 -12.64 9.98 6.39
CA ARG A 11 -13.28 9.73 5.10
C ARG A 11 -13.88 8.33 4.96
N LEU A 12 -13.83 7.50 5.99
CA LEU A 12 -14.48 6.19 5.98
C LEU A 12 -15.98 6.33 5.77
N GLY A 13 -16.52 5.55 4.84
CA GLY A 13 -17.95 5.59 4.47
C GLY A 13 -18.33 6.76 3.54
N ILE A 14 -17.41 7.69 3.23
CA ILE A 14 -17.64 8.80 2.29
C ILE A 14 -17.00 8.48 0.95
N ASN A 15 -15.67 8.41 0.89
CA ASN A 15 -14.91 8.09 -0.32
C ASN A 15 -13.86 6.98 -0.11
N ARG A 16 -13.82 6.39 1.08
CA ARG A 16 -12.95 5.27 1.45
C ARG A 16 -13.70 4.23 2.25
N THR A 17 -13.24 2.99 2.14
CA THR A 17 -13.70 1.84 2.93
C THR A 17 -12.58 1.26 3.77
N SER A 18 -12.92 0.37 4.70
CA SER A 18 -11.95 -0.35 5.54
C SER A 18 -11.15 -1.39 4.74
N ASP A 19 -9.92 -1.67 5.16
CA ASP A 19 -9.09 -2.73 4.57
C ASP A 19 -9.54 -4.13 5.02
N SER A 20 -10.19 -4.26 6.18
CA SER A 20 -10.86 -5.50 6.60
C SER A 20 -12.36 -5.39 6.33
N ARG A 21 -12.87 -6.28 5.46
CA ARG A 21 -14.25 -6.22 4.93
C ARG A 21 -14.98 -7.51 5.22
N TRP A 22 -15.35 -7.69 6.46
CA TRP A 22 -16.11 -8.85 6.93
C TRP A 22 -16.95 -8.50 8.15
N TYR A 23 -17.92 -9.32 8.43
CA TYR A 23 -18.77 -9.27 9.62
C TYR A 23 -18.65 -10.59 10.37
N ALA A 24 -18.64 -10.53 11.70
CA ALA A 24 -18.70 -11.68 12.57
C ALA A 24 -19.44 -11.30 13.86
N ASP A 25 -20.01 -12.31 14.51
CA ASP A 25 -20.63 -12.16 15.82
C ASP A 25 -19.58 -11.82 16.90
N SER A 26 -20.05 -11.29 18.04
CA SER A 26 -19.18 -10.79 19.12
C SER A 26 -18.20 -11.84 19.64
N GLU A 27 -18.58 -13.13 19.65
CA GLU A 27 -17.74 -14.24 20.12
C GLU A 27 -16.57 -14.52 19.18
N ASP A 28 -16.80 -14.52 17.87
CA ASP A 28 -15.79 -14.80 16.87
C ASP A 28 -14.97 -13.60 16.45
N PHE A 29 -15.49 -12.37 16.63
CA PHE A 29 -14.84 -11.14 16.16
C PHE A 29 -13.40 -11.00 16.66
N GLY A 30 -13.16 -11.24 17.94
CA GLY A 30 -11.82 -11.11 18.53
C GLY A 30 -10.82 -12.09 17.94
N ARG A 31 -11.23 -13.33 17.72
CA ARG A 31 -10.40 -14.38 17.11
C ARG A 31 -10.02 -14.03 15.67
N LEU A 32 -11.00 -13.69 14.86
CA LEU A 32 -10.79 -13.34 13.45
C LEU A 32 -9.93 -12.06 13.28
N LEU A 33 -10.14 -11.05 14.13
CA LEU A 33 -9.31 -9.85 14.13
C LEU A 33 -7.85 -10.16 14.45
N HIS A 34 -7.58 -11.01 15.43
CA HIS A 34 -6.21 -11.43 15.75
C HIS A 34 -5.56 -12.23 14.62
N GLU A 35 -6.32 -13.07 13.93
CA GLU A 35 -5.85 -13.77 12.73
C GLU A 35 -5.46 -12.77 11.63
N ASP A 36 -6.31 -11.77 11.34
CA ASP A 36 -6.03 -10.73 10.33
C ASP A 36 -4.77 -9.95 10.65
N LEU A 37 -4.58 -9.54 11.90
CA LEU A 37 -3.37 -8.84 12.33
C LEU A 37 -2.11 -9.69 12.17
N LYS A 38 -2.18 -11.01 12.48
CA LYS A 38 -1.08 -11.95 12.27
C LYS A 38 -0.76 -12.11 10.78
N ILE A 39 -1.78 -12.26 9.93
CA ILE A 39 -1.65 -12.35 8.47
C ILE A 39 -0.98 -11.11 7.91
N GLN A 40 -1.47 -9.91 8.26
CA GLN A 40 -0.90 -8.64 7.81
C GLN A 40 0.57 -8.48 8.24
N LYS A 41 0.89 -8.79 9.50
CA LYS A 41 2.25 -8.72 10.03
C LYS A 41 3.19 -9.70 9.31
N HIS A 42 2.73 -10.93 9.08
CA HIS A 42 3.50 -11.96 8.38
C HIS A 42 3.81 -11.55 6.94
N ILE A 43 2.79 -11.08 6.20
CA ILE A 43 2.96 -10.63 4.82
C ILE A 43 3.94 -9.45 4.74
N LYS A 44 3.78 -8.43 5.59
CA LYS A 44 4.69 -7.27 5.62
C LYS A 44 6.13 -7.65 5.96
N SER A 45 6.34 -8.55 6.91
CA SER A 45 7.69 -9.00 7.30
C SER A 45 8.38 -9.81 6.19
N LYS A 46 7.64 -10.66 5.49
CA LYS A 46 8.19 -11.54 4.45
C LYS A 46 8.43 -10.81 3.12
N LEU A 47 7.53 -9.91 2.76
CA LEU A 47 7.51 -9.24 1.47
C LEU A 47 7.93 -7.76 1.53
N GLY A 48 8.72 -7.35 2.51
CA GLY A 48 9.14 -5.95 2.70
C GLY A 48 9.83 -5.31 1.49
N GLN A 49 10.46 -6.12 0.61
CA GLN A 49 11.10 -5.61 -0.61
C GLN A 49 10.13 -5.44 -1.79
N ALA A 50 8.97 -6.07 -1.74
CA ALA A 50 7.99 -6.02 -2.81
C ALA A 50 7.24 -4.68 -2.89
N GLY A 51 7.31 -3.84 -1.84
CA GLY A 51 6.59 -2.58 -1.73
C GLY A 51 5.09 -2.83 -1.64
N ILE A 52 4.61 -3.17 -0.45
CA ILE A 52 3.20 -3.43 -0.18
C ILE A 52 2.55 -2.12 0.28
N SER A 53 1.56 -1.65 -0.46
CA SER A 53 0.78 -0.47 -0.08
C SER A 53 -0.27 -0.82 0.97
N ARG A 54 -1.14 -1.78 0.66
CA ARG A 54 -2.22 -2.21 1.53
C ARG A 54 -2.57 -3.68 1.31
N ILE A 55 -3.18 -4.27 2.32
CA ILE A 55 -3.64 -5.66 2.31
C ILE A 55 -5.12 -5.61 2.66
N ILE A 56 -5.99 -6.03 1.73
CA ILE A 56 -7.42 -6.10 1.94
C ILE A 56 -7.76 -7.54 2.30
N ILE A 57 -8.51 -7.73 3.39
CA ILE A 57 -8.96 -9.04 3.84
C ILE A 57 -10.48 -9.07 3.80
N GLU A 58 -11.01 -10.06 3.09
CA GLU A 58 -12.43 -10.33 2.98
C GLU A 58 -12.70 -11.78 3.40
N ARG A 59 -13.79 -12.02 4.14
CA ARG A 59 -14.15 -13.35 4.64
C ARG A 59 -15.56 -13.75 4.21
N PRO A 60 -15.76 -14.09 2.91
CA PRO A 60 -17.05 -14.64 2.46
C PRO A 60 -17.14 -16.12 2.80
N HIS A 61 -18.19 -16.52 3.56
CA HIS A 61 -18.56 -17.93 3.78
C HIS A 61 -17.40 -18.89 4.08
N LYS A 62 -16.69 -18.72 5.20
CA LYS A 62 -15.55 -19.56 5.62
C LYS A 62 -14.35 -19.58 4.64
N LYS A 63 -14.23 -18.55 3.80
CA LYS A 63 -13.08 -18.34 2.94
C LYS A 63 -12.39 -17.03 3.36
N CYS A 64 -11.07 -17.05 3.40
CA CYS A 64 -10.25 -15.85 3.64
C CYS A 64 -9.62 -15.42 2.32
N LEU A 65 -10.12 -14.34 1.74
CA LEU A 65 -9.59 -13.73 0.53
C LEU A 65 -8.64 -12.59 0.92
N VAL A 66 -7.36 -12.76 0.63
CA VAL A 66 -6.32 -11.77 0.91
C VAL A 66 -5.88 -11.13 -0.38
N THR A 67 -6.26 -9.87 -0.60
CA THR A 67 -5.84 -9.08 -1.76
C THR A 67 -4.68 -8.18 -1.39
N ILE A 68 -3.52 -8.38 -2.00
CA ILE A 68 -2.28 -7.65 -1.73
C ILE A 68 -2.05 -6.64 -2.85
N HIS A 69 -2.06 -5.35 -2.51
CA HIS A 69 -1.68 -4.28 -3.42
C HIS A 69 -0.17 -4.03 -3.33
N THR A 70 0.54 -4.29 -4.42
CA THR A 70 2.01 -4.21 -4.46
C THR A 70 2.52 -3.44 -5.68
N ALA A 71 3.66 -2.76 -5.51
CA ALA A 71 4.36 -2.11 -6.61
C ALA A 71 5.12 -3.10 -7.50
N ARG A 72 5.52 -4.26 -6.96
CA ARG A 72 6.35 -5.24 -7.67
C ARG A 72 5.78 -6.65 -7.54
N PRO A 73 4.70 -6.96 -8.26
CA PRO A 73 4.03 -8.26 -8.17
C PRO A 73 4.95 -9.43 -8.54
N GLY A 74 5.91 -9.23 -9.42
CA GLY A 74 6.88 -10.27 -9.81
C GLY A 74 7.69 -10.83 -8.64
N LEU A 75 8.02 -10.00 -7.64
CA LEU A 75 8.74 -10.45 -6.43
C LEU A 75 7.84 -11.29 -5.50
N VAL A 76 6.54 -11.08 -5.55
CA VAL A 76 5.57 -11.84 -4.73
C VAL A 76 5.24 -13.18 -5.39
N ILE A 77 5.12 -13.20 -6.72
CA ILE A 77 4.83 -14.42 -7.49
C ILE A 77 6.02 -15.38 -7.45
N GLY A 78 7.23 -14.84 -7.58
CA GLY A 78 8.46 -15.61 -7.62
C GLY A 78 8.63 -16.44 -8.90
N LYS A 79 9.63 -17.30 -8.91
CA LYS A 79 9.91 -18.17 -10.07
C LYS A 79 8.80 -19.21 -10.24
N LYS A 80 8.10 -19.16 -11.37
CA LYS A 80 7.01 -20.10 -11.72
C LYS A 80 5.88 -20.18 -10.67
N GLY A 81 5.68 -19.12 -9.87
CA GLY A 81 4.63 -19.10 -8.84
C GLY A 81 4.96 -19.83 -7.53
N ALA A 82 6.20 -20.26 -7.33
CA ALA A 82 6.58 -21.01 -6.13
C ALA A 82 6.44 -20.19 -4.83
N ASP A 83 6.77 -18.90 -4.89
CA ASP A 83 6.75 -18.04 -3.70
C ASP A 83 5.33 -17.72 -3.23
N ILE A 84 4.40 -17.48 -4.17
CA ILE A 84 3.00 -17.25 -3.85
C ILE A 84 2.32 -18.53 -3.31
N GLU A 85 2.65 -19.70 -3.85
CA GLU A 85 2.18 -20.99 -3.34
C GLU A 85 2.70 -21.27 -1.93
N GLY A 86 3.98 -20.98 -1.69
CA GLY A 86 4.60 -21.04 -0.37
C GLY A 86 3.95 -20.10 0.64
N LEU A 87 3.65 -18.87 0.22
CA LEU A 87 2.93 -17.89 1.02
C LEU A 87 1.52 -18.41 1.37
N ARG A 88 0.77 -18.90 0.38
CA ARG A 88 -0.57 -19.45 0.58
C ARG A 88 -0.59 -20.56 1.62
N ARG A 89 0.36 -21.51 1.56
CA ARG A 89 0.48 -22.61 2.54
C ARG A 89 0.75 -22.08 3.96
N GLN A 90 1.61 -21.08 4.09
CA GLN A 90 1.91 -20.47 5.40
C GLN A 90 0.70 -19.74 5.98
N LEU A 91 -0.05 -19.00 5.15
CA LEU A 91 -1.27 -18.34 5.58
C LEU A 91 -2.37 -19.35 5.94
N ALA A 92 -2.51 -20.45 5.18
CA ALA A 92 -3.46 -21.52 5.50
C ALA A 92 -3.17 -22.22 6.85
N ALA A 93 -1.91 -22.23 7.30
CA ALA A 93 -1.56 -22.74 8.63
C ALA A 93 -1.90 -21.76 9.78
N MET A 94 -2.22 -20.49 9.48
CA MET A 94 -2.55 -19.46 10.48
C MET A 94 -4.04 -19.26 10.71
N THR A 95 -4.88 -19.75 9.79
CA THR A 95 -6.34 -19.63 9.85
C THR A 95 -7.02 -20.96 9.60
N THR A 96 -8.24 -21.10 10.09
CA THR A 96 -9.08 -22.29 9.87
C THR A 96 -9.81 -22.27 8.52
N ASP A 97 -9.83 -21.11 7.85
CA ASP A 97 -10.57 -20.87 6.62
C ASP A 97 -9.74 -21.23 5.37
N GLU A 98 -10.41 -21.49 4.25
CA GLU A 98 -9.74 -21.65 2.94
C GLU A 98 -9.13 -20.32 2.49
N VAL A 99 -7.79 -20.24 2.42
CA VAL A 99 -7.08 -19.02 2.03
C VAL A 99 -6.92 -18.92 0.51
N ARG A 100 -7.30 -17.75 -0.04
CA ARG A 100 -7.00 -17.36 -1.42
C ARG A 100 -6.21 -16.05 -1.40
N VAL A 101 -5.16 -15.99 -2.20
CA VAL A 101 -4.30 -14.80 -2.31
C VAL A 101 -4.45 -14.21 -3.70
N ASN A 102 -4.89 -12.96 -3.77
CA ASN A 102 -4.95 -12.17 -4.99
C ASN A 102 -3.87 -11.09 -4.96
N LEU A 103 -3.31 -10.76 -6.13
CA LEU A 103 -2.33 -9.69 -6.29
C LEU A 103 -2.88 -8.61 -7.20
N VAL A 104 -2.77 -7.37 -6.77
CA VAL A 104 -3.13 -6.19 -7.55
C VAL A 104 -1.89 -5.32 -7.72
N GLU A 105 -1.52 -5.04 -8.97
CA GLU A 105 -0.39 -4.18 -9.29
C GLU A 105 -0.73 -2.71 -9.13
N ILE A 106 0.13 -1.97 -8.42
CA ILE A 106 0.05 -0.51 -8.34
C ILE A 106 0.88 0.09 -9.47
N ARG A 107 0.20 0.69 -10.46
CA ARG A 107 0.84 1.25 -11.66
C ARG A 107 1.73 2.47 -11.39
N LYS A 108 1.35 3.30 -10.40
CA LYS A 108 2.06 4.54 -10.03
C LYS A 108 2.40 4.49 -8.53
N PRO A 109 3.47 3.80 -8.12
CA PRO A 109 3.85 3.66 -6.72
C PRO A 109 4.19 4.99 -6.04
N GLU A 110 4.64 5.98 -6.81
CA GLU A 110 4.98 7.30 -6.28
C GLU A 110 3.75 8.17 -5.94
N LEU A 111 2.54 7.74 -6.32
CA LEU A 111 1.27 8.34 -5.90
C LEU A 111 0.64 7.64 -4.69
N ASP A 112 1.31 6.63 -4.15
CA ASP A 112 0.87 5.92 -2.97
C ASP A 112 1.64 6.38 -1.74
N ALA A 113 0.92 6.92 -0.75
CA ALA A 113 1.54 7.54 0.41
C ALA A 113 2.34 6.54 1.26
N THR A 114 1.88 5.28 1.36
CA THR A 114 2.58 4.25 2.14
C THR A 114 3.90 3.88 1.48
N LEU A 115 3.90 3.67 0.15
CA LEU A 115 5.09 3.29 -0.60
C LEU A 115 6.14 4.40 -0.61
N VAL A 116 5.70 5.66 -0.75
CA VAL A 116 6.61 6.82 -0.68
C VAL A 116 7.20 6.96 0.72
N ALA A 117 6.41 6.72 1.78
CA ALA A 117 6.91 6.75 3.15
C ALA A 117 7.97 5.67 3.41
N GLU A 118 7.74 4.44 2.94
CA GLU A 118 8.71 3.34 3.04
C GLU A 118 9.98 3.61 2.22
N ASP A 119 9.85 4.26 1.05
CA ASP A 119 11.03 4.61 0.24
C ASP A 119 11.90 5.65 0.93
N ILE A 120 11.29 6.69 1.52
CA ILE A 120 12.03 7.66 2.33
C ILE A 120 12.67 6.98 3.53
N ALA A 121 11.96 6.08 4.24
CA ALA A 121 12.50 5.36 5.38
C ALA A 121 13.76 4.57 4.99
N ARG A 122 13.70 3.79 3.91
CA ARG A 122 14.85 3.05 3.37
C ARG A 122 16.03 3.95 3.00
N GLN A 123 15.77 5.16 2.45
CA GLN A 123 16.84 6.11 2.14
C GLN A 123 17.49 6.66 3.41
N LEU A 124 16.72 6.93 4.48
CA LEU A 124 17.25 7.39 5.77
C LEU A 124 18.07 6.31 6.48
N GLU A 125 17.63 5.05 6.46
CA GLU A 125 18.37 3.91 7.00
C GLU A 125 19.73 3.71 6.32
N ARG A 126 19.80 4.02 5.01
CA ARG A 126 21.06 4.03 4.24
C ARG A 126 21.88 5.30 4.42
N ARG A 127 21.63 6.06 5.49
CA ARG A 127 22.30 7.34 5.82
C ARG A 127 22.16 8.41 4.74
N GLY A 128 21.08 8.39 3.98
CA GLY A 128 20.77 9.47 3.02
C GLY A 128 20.43 10.80 3.72
N HIS A 129 20.75 11.90 3.06
CA HIS A 129 20.36 13.24 3.54
C HIS A 129 18.83 13.39 3.52
N PHE A 130 18.20 13.55 4.67
CA PHE A 130 16.75 13.62 4.80
C PHE A 130 16.12 14.74 3.97
N ARG A 131 16.73 15.96 3.90
CA ARG A 131 16.22 17.07 3.07
C ARG A 131 16.19 16.72 1.59
N ARG A 132 17.22 16.03 1.10
CA ARG A 132 17.30 15.61 -0.31
C ARG A 132 16.26 14.52 -0.60
N ALA A 133 16.10 13.57 0.30
CA ALA A 133 15.10 12.50 0.17
C ALA A 133 13.69 13.09 0.11
N MET A 134 13.32 13.99 1.04
CA MET A 134 12.00 14.63 1.08
C MET A 134 11.74 15.44 -0.20
N LYS A 135 12.65 16.32 -0.62
CA LYS A 135 12.48 17.15 -1.81
C LYS A 135 12.33 16.32 -3.08
N ARG A 136 13.16 15.28 -3.24
CA ARG A 136 13.08 14.38 -4.39
C ARG A 136 11.75 13.63 -4.45
N SER A 137 11.26 13.14 -3.31
CA SER A 137 9.98 12.44 -3.24
C SER A 137 8.83 13.38 -3.60
N ILE A 138 8.82 14.63 -3.10
CA ILE A 138 7.80 15.64 -3.47
C ILE A 138 7.81 15.89 -4.98
N GLN A 139 8.98 16.19 -5.55
CA GLN A 139 9.10 16.45 -6.98
C GLN A 139 8.61 15.28 -7.85
N ASN A 140 8.95 14.04 -7.47
CA ASN A 140 8.51 12.86 -8.19
C ASN A 140 6.98 12.69 -8.12
N THR A 141 6.40 12.86 -6.95
CA THR A 141 4.94 12.73 -6.74
C THR A 141 4.17 13.82 -7.50
N MET A 142 4.62 15.08 -7.44
CA MET A 142 4.01 16.19 -8.19
C MET A 142 4.09 15.98 -9.70
N ARG A 143 5.24 15.53 -10.21
CA ARG A 143 5.43 15.23 -11.65
C ARG A 143 4.47 14.16 -12.18
N LEU A 144 4.04 13.21 -11.33
CA LEU A 144 3.12 12.14 -11.70
C LEU A 144 1.64 12.51 -11.60
N GLY A 145 1.35 13.75 -11.21
CA GLY A 145 0.00 14.31 -11.24
C GLY A 145 -0.69 14.38 -9.89
N ALA A 146 0.05 14.42 -8.77
CA ALA A 146 -0.52 14.83 -7.50
C ALA A 146 -0.81 16.34 -7.50
N GLU A 147 -1.94 16.76 -6.93
CA GLU A 147 -2.29 18.19 -6.79
C GLU A 147 -1.67 18.84 -5.56
N GLY A 148 -1.21 18.00 -4.63
CA GLY A 148 -0.49 18.46 -3.46
C GLY A 148 0.11 17.33 -2.64
N VAL A 149 1.25 17.63 -2.03
CA VAL A 149 2.00 16.69 -1.19
C VAL A 149 2.48 17.40 0.06
N LYS A 150 2.37 16.73 1.19
CA LYS A 150 2.96 17.17 2.45
C LYS A 150 3.71 15.99 3.07
N ILE A 151 4.98 16.20 3.38
CA ILE A 151 5.85 15.23 4.05
C ILE A 151 6.32 15.81 5.36
N MET A 152 6.22 15.03 6.42
CA MET A 152 6.72 15.39 7.75
C MET A 152 7.62 14.28 8.27
N VAL A 153 8.81 14.65 8.71
CA VAL A 153 9.80 13.73 9.27
C VAL A 153 10.18 14.23 10.66
N SER A 154 10.14 13.35 11.64
CA SER A 154 10.37 13.67 13.06
C SER A 154 11.31 12.67 13.72
N GLY A 155 12.23 13.18 14.53
CA GLY A 155 13.21 12.39 15.25
C GLY A 155 14.58 13.05 15.30
N ARG A 156 15.64 12.27 15.53
CA ARG A 156 17.04 12.74 15.53
C ARG A 156 17.58 12.86 14.11
N LEU A 157 17.14 13.91 13.40
CA LEU A 157 17.45 14.12 11.99
C LEU A 157 18.95 14.38 11.78
N GLY A 158 19.58 13.54 10.97
CA GLY A 158 21.01 13.59 10.69
C GLY A 158 21.91 13.22 11.88
N GLY A 159 21.37 12.55 12.89
CA GLY A 159 22.10 12.16 14.10
C GLY A 159 22.19 13.25 15.17
N ALA A 160 21.42 14.36 15.04
CA ALA A 160 21.40 15.42 16.04
C ALA A 160 20.95 14.87 17.40
N GLU A 161 21.52 15.42 18.49
CA GLU A 161 21.15 15.00 19.86
C GLU A 161 19.71 15.37 20.18
N ILE A 162 19.28 16.56 19.77
CA ILE A 162 17.93 17.05 19.98
C ILE A 162 17.05 16.65 18.81
N ALA A 163 15.98 15.92 19.10
CA ALA A 163 14.97 15.56 18.12
C ALA A 163 14.21 16.82 17.63
N ARG A 164 13.95 16.86 16.32
CA ARG A 164 13.15 17.92 15.72
C ARG A 164 12.24 17.37 14.66
N THR A 165 11.24 18.17 14.29
CA THR A 165 10.33 17.86 13.19
C THR A 165 10.58 18.85 12.05
N GLU A 166 10.82 18.32 10.85
CA GLU A 166 10.86 19.10 9.62
C GLU A 166 9.74 18.68 8.70
N GLN A 167 9.10 19.66 8.06
CA GLN A 167 8.04 19.44 7.10
C GLN A 167 8.28 20.20 5.81
N TYR A 168 7.96 19.57 4.70
CA TYR A 168 7.92 20.20 3.37
C TYR A 168 6.55 19.93 2.76
N SER A 169 6.01 20.93 2.07
CA SER A 169 4.74 20.81 1.33
C SER A 169 4.84 21.55 0.00
N GLU A 170 4.17 20.99 -1.00
CA GLU A 170 4.03 21.58 -2.34
C GLU A 170 2.60 21.33 -2.81
N GLY A 171 1.98 22.35 -3.47
CA GLY A 171 0.57 22.29 -3.83
C GLY A 171 -0.38 22.48 -2.64
N SER A 172 -1.63 22.06 -2.81
CA SER A 172 -2.69 22.16 -1.81
C SER A 172 -2.99 20.80 -1.18
N VAL A 173 -3.18 20.74 0.15
CA VAL A 173 -3.60 19.51 0.87
C VAL A 173 -4.80 19.85 1.76
N PRO A 174 -6.03 19.84 1.22
CA PRO A 174 -7.25 20.27 1.92
C PRO A 174 -7.73 19.16 2.89
N LEU A 175 -7.15 19.08 4.11
CA LEU A 175 -7.44 18.02 5.07
C LEU A 175 -8.89 18.04 5.59
N HIS A 176 -9.55 19.20 5.59
CA HIS A 176 -10.92 19.34 6.07
C HIS A 176 -11.98 19.07 5.01
N THR A 177 -11.64 19.08 3.73
CA THR A 177 -12.57 18.81 2.62
C THR A 177 -12.81 17.31 2.52
N LEU A 178 -14.04 16.85 2.76
CA LEU A 178 -14.38 15.41 2.77
C LEU A 178 -14.30 14.77 1.38
N ARG A 179 -14.67 15.51 0.33
CA ARG A 179 -14.61 15.04 -1.06
C ARG A 179 -13.18 14.91 -1.60
N ALA A 180 -12.18 15.49 -0.92
CA ALA A 180 -10.78 15.40 -1.32
C ALA A 180 -10.23 13.98 -1.13
N ASP A 181 -9.66 13.38 -2.19
CA ASP A 181 -8.95 12.11 -2.10
C ASP A 181 -7.55 12.32 -1.55
N ILE A 182 -7.41 12.17 -0.24
CA ILE A 182 -6.13 12.29 0.45
C ILE A 182 -5.66 10.90 0.84
N ASP A 183 -4.51 10.52 0.28
CA ASP A 183 -3.80 9.34 0.69
C ASP A 183 -2.86 9.65 1.84
N TYR A 184 -2.81 8.77 2.84
CA TYR A 184 -2.00 8.96 4.04
C TYR A 184 -1.18 7.71 4.32
N GLY A 185 0.11 7.89 4.50
CA GLY A 185 1.05 6.82 4.83
C GLY A 185 1.96 7.21 5.98
N THR A 186 2.32 6.22 6.78
CA THR A 186 3.31 6.34 7.85
C THR A 186 4.37 5.27 7.68
N ALA A 187 5.62 5.63 7.98
CA ALA A 187 6.72 4.68 8.04
C ALA A 187 7.67 5.07 9.16
N GLU A 188 8.44 4.12 9.62
CA GLU A 188 9.49 4.29 10.62
C GLU A 188 10.82 3.87 10.01
N ALA A 189 11.83 4.73 10.15
CA ALA A 189 13.19 4.44 9.73
C ALA A 189 14.03 4.10 10.97
N LEU A 190 14.57 2.90 11.04
CA LEU A 190 15.45 2.44 12.10
C LEU A 190 16.89 2.91 11.81
N THR A 191 17.31 3.96 12.49
CA THR A 191 18.67 4.47 12.35
C THR A 191 19.53 4.11 13.55
N THR A 192 20.86 4.23 13.40
CA THR A 192 21.80 3.98 14.51
C THR A 192 21.59 4.93 15.70
N TYR A 193 20.94 6.08 15.49
CA TYR A 193 20.66 7.09 16.51
C TYR A 193 19.25 7.03 17.08
N GLY A 194 18.43 6.07 16.64
CA GLY A 194 17.04 5.89 17.05
C GLY A 194 16.08 5.83 15.89
N ILE A 195 14.79 5.83 16.20
CA ILE A 195 13.70 5.75 15.22
C ILE A 195 13.36 7.15 14.72
N ILE A 196 13.23 7.28 13.39
CA ILE A 196 12.73 8.48 12.73
C ILE A 196 11.34 8.16 12.18
N GLY A 197 10.32 8.90 12.63
CA GLY A 197 8.95 8.78 12.15
C GLY A 197 8.72 9.62 10.91
N ILE A 198 8.05 9.05 9.91
CA ILE A 198 7.71 9.68 8.63
C ILE A 198 6.20 9.66 8.46
N LYS A 199 5.60 10.80 8.09
CA LYS A 199 4.19 10.94 7.77
C LYS A 199 4.04 11.65 6.44
N ILE A 200 3.21 11.09 5.56
CA ILE A 200 3.01 11.63 4.20
C ILE A 200 1.52 11.77 3.93
N TRP A 201 1.15 12.89 3.32
CA TRP A 201 -0.17 13.17 2.79
C TRP A 201 -0.03 13.48 1.31
N ILE A 202 -0.76 12.78 0.47
CA ILE A 202 -0.81 13.01 -0.98
C ILE A 202 -2.25 13.31 -1.38
N TYR A 203 -2.46 14.48 -1.94
CA TYR A 203 -3.75 14.88 -2.47
C TYR A 203 -3.80 14.54 -3.97
N LYS A 204 -4.79 13.74 -4.36
CA LYS A 204 -4.94 13.21 -5.73
C LYS A 204 -6.06 13.88 -6.53
N GLY A 205 -6.73 14.87 -5.93
CA GLY A 205 -7.89 15.55 -6.50
C GLY A 205 -9.19 15.26 -5.75
N GLU A 206 -10.31 15.67 -6.31
CA GLU A 206 -11.62 15.50 -5.68
C GLU A 206 -12.39 14.31 -6.27
N ILE A 207 -13.11 13.59 -5.41
CA ILE A 207 -14.03 12.51 -5.79
C ILE A 207 -15.45 12.98 -5.52
N MET A 208 -16.26 13.07 -6.59
CA MET A 208 -17.68 13.47 -6.50
C MET A 208 -18.61 12.27 -6.36
N GLU A 209 -18.16 11.07 -6.68
CA GLU A 209 -18.93 9.84 -6.54
C GLU A 209 -18.98 9.39 -5.07
N HIS A 210 -20.18 9.09 -4.58
CA HIS A 210 -20.41 8.63 -3.20
C HIS A 210 -20.28 7.10 -3.04
N ASP A 211 -19.55 6.43 -3.89
CA ASP A 211 -19.29 4.99 -3.77
C ASP A 211 -17.90 4.73 -3.18
N PRO A 212 -17.82 4.37 -1.88
CA PRO A 212 -16.54 4.11 -1.22
C PRO A 212 -15.74 2.96 -1.85
N MET A 213 -16.41 2.04 -2.59
CA MET A 213 -15.80 0.87 -3.22
C MET A 213 -15.44 1.09 -4.69
N ALA A 214 -15.85 2.19 -5.31
CA ALA A 214 -15.60 2.46 -6.74
C ALA A 214 -14.10 2.41 -7.09
N ARG A 215 -13.26 2.88 -6.19
CA ARG A 215 -11.80 2.91 -6.37
C ARG A 215 -11.20 1.52 -6.45
N ASP A 216 -11.64 0.61 -5.60
CA ASP A 216 -11.11 -0.74 -5.53
C ASP A 216 -11.61 -1.58 -6.71
N ARG A 217 -12.88 -1.45 -7.07
CA ARG A 217 -13.44 -2.06 -8.29
C ARG A 217 -12.71 -1.62 -9.56
N ARG A 218 -12.34 -0.34 -9.69
CA ARG A 218 -11.53 0.16 -10.82
C ARG A 218 -10.12 -0.44 -10.84
N ALA A 219 -9.50 -0.67 -9.69
CA ALA A 219 -8.19 -1.31 -9.60
C ALA A 219 -8.24 -2.79 -10.00
N GLU A 220 -9.27 -3.52 -9.57
CA GLU A 220 -9.49 -4.94 -9.88
C GLU A 220 -9.78 -5.17 -11.36
N THR A 221 -10.72 -4.42 -11.95
CA THR A 221 -11.05 -4.54 -13.39
C THR A 221 -9.87 -4.20 -14.29
N SER A 222 -9.02 -3.27 -13.88
CA SER A 222 -7.79 -2.95 -14.62
C SER A 222 -6.72 -4.05 -14.53
N GLY A 223 -6.74 -4.87 -13.49
CA GLY A 223 -5.87 -6.04 -13.31
C GLY A 223 -6.34 -7.26 -14.12
N GLU A 224 -7.64 -7.55 -14.11
CA GLU A 224 -8.23 -8.68 -14.83
C GLU A 224 -8.13 -8.56 -16.35
N SER A 225 -8.29 -7.35 -16.90
CA SER A 225 -8.17 -7.12 -18.35
C SER A 225 -6.77 -7.47 -18.88
N ARG A 226 -5.73 -7.32 -18.07
CA ARG A 226 -4.35 -7.63 -18.43
C ARG A 226 -4.02 -9.11 -18.28
N ALA A 227 -4.62 -9.80 -17.31
CA ALA A 227 -4.49 -11.25 -17.16
C ALA A 227 -5.11 -12.00 -18.35
N ARG A 228 -6.23 -11.51 -18.90
CA ARG A 228 -6.88 -12.07 -20.09
C ARG A 228 -6.09 -11.82 -21.38
N SER A 229 -5.47 -10.65 -21.54
CA SER A 229 -4.69 -10.32 -22.73
C SER A 229 -3.33 -11.06 -22.80
N GLY A 230 -2.77 -11.43 -21.65
CA GLY A 230 -1.52 -12.20 -21.58
C GLY A 230 -1.66 -13.67 -21.99
N ASN A 231 -2.85 -14.23 -21.89
CA ASN A 231 -3.12 -15.65 -22.20
C ASN A 231 -3.52 -15.91 -23.66
N GLN A 232 -3.65 -14.87 -24.51
CA GLN A 232 -4.01 -14.99 -25.92
C GLN A 232 -2.81 -15.01 -26.89
N ARG A 233 -1.57 -14.99 -26.42
CA ARG A 233 -0.40 -15.26 -27.25
C ARG A 233 -0.22 -16.77 -27.37
N GLY A 234 -1.02 -17.38 -28.26
CA GLY A 234 -0.84 -18.75 -28.71
C GLY A 234 0.52 -18.94 -29.42
N PRO A 235 0.99 -20.18 -29.56
CA PRO A 235 2.31 -20.46 -30.14
C PRO A 235 2.35 -19.99 -31.59
N ALA A 236 3.37 -19.20 -31.93
CA ALA A 236 3.66 -18.80 -33.29
C ALA A 236 3.88 -20.05 -34.14
N SER A 237 3.05 -20.22 -35.15
CA SER A 237 3.25 -21.22 -36.22
C SER A 237 4.59 -20.95 -36.89
N GLY A 238 5.53 -21.89 -36.76
CA GLY A 238 6.80 -21.85 -37.45
C GLY A 238 6.62 -21.94 -39.00
N PRO A 239 7.56 -21.39 -39.79
CA PRO A 239 7.49 -21.44 -41.24
C PRO A 239 7.67 -22.88 -41.73
N GLN A 240 6.71 -23.38 -42.47
CA GLN A 240 6.87 -24.61 -43.26
C GLN A 240 7.88 -24.33 -44.40
N ALA A 241 9.02 -25.00 -44.34
CA ALA A 241 9.92 -25.10 -45.48
C ALA A 241 9.29 -26.02 -46.51
N GLY A 242 8.89 -25.46 -47.64
CA GLY A 242 8.50 -26.19 -48.81
C GLY A 242 9.75 -26.65 -49.58
N ALA A 243 9.74 -27.90 -50.01
CA ALA A 243 10.67 -28.51 -50.96
C ALA A 243 10.47 -27.95 -52.38
#